data_a914c1f8f58f4ddac8ff770e88635345
#
_entry.id   a914c1f8f58f4ddac8ff770e88635345
#
_cell.length_a   1.000
_cell.length_b   1.000
_cell.length_c   1.000
_cell.angle_alpha   90.00
_cell.angle_beta   90.00
_cell.angle_gamma   90.00
#
_symmetry.space_group_name_H-M   'P 1'
#
loop_
_entity.id
_entity.type
_entity.pdbx_description
1 polymer ?
#
loop_
_entity_poly.entity_id
_entity_poly.type
_entity_poly.pdbx_seq_one_letter_code
_entity_poly.pdbx_strand_id
1 'polypeptide(L)'
;MNPSSSALLTDLYQMNMIQAYLDHDETKTAVFEFFVRKLPARRGFLIAAGLEQAIQFLENMRFSREEIEWLASTRRFEKSLLDRLSDFRFTGDVHAVREGRVFFANEPILRITAPMPQAQLLETRLINLLHFQTLIASKAARMVLAAPGKLLVDFGLRRAHGAEAGLMAARASYIAGFAGTATMLAEKMFGIPTYGTMAHSFVEAYDTETAAFESFAHSRPQNLTLLIDTYDTEAAARKVVALAPQLAAAGIKISAVRLDSGDLILLARNVRRILNDGGLSHISIFASGGLDEDYIAEIVRAAAPIDGFGIGTSLTTSSDAPALDCAYKLQEYAGLPRRKRSSGKATWPGRKQVWRQYGPDGRLAGDTLSIETESHPGEQLIELVMKDGLRLRPAPTLAEIRAQAKNDLERLPESLCELEPGTTYPVEVADTLVKLAAEVDHRVAQRERLAL
;
A
#
# COMPACT_ATOMS: atom_id res chain seq x y z
N MET A 1 3.16 14.17 -22.53
CA MET A 1 3.60 12.88 -21.93
C MET A 1 3.08 12.77 -20.51
N ASN A 2 2.48 11.66 -20.10
CA ASN A 2 2.17 11.41 -18.69
C ASN A 2 3.39 10.75 -18.06
N PRO A 3 4.11 11.39 -17.12
CA PRO A 3 5.34 10.84 -16.56
C PRO A 3 5.18 9.45 -15.95
N SER A 4 4.04 9.17 -15.32
CA SER A 4 3.79 7.89 -14.65
C SER A 4 3.67 6.67 -15.60
N SER A 5 3.45 6.90 -16.89
CA SER A 5 3.32 5.86 -17.92
C SER A 5 4.54 5.73 -18.83
N SER A 6 5.57 6.56 -18.64
CA SER A 6 6.79 6.55 -19.45
C SER A 6 7.65 5.32 -19.15
N ALA A 7 8.12 4.64 -20.18
CA ALA A 7 9.09 3.56 -20.05
C ALA A 7 10.49 4.06 -19.61
N LEU A 8 10.75 5.36 -19.73
CA LEU A 8 11.96 6.02 -19.22
C LEU A 8 11.92 6.24 -17.69
N LEU A 9 10.81 5.94 -17.01
CA LEU A 9 10.76 5.94 -15.54
C LEU A 9 11.51 4.72 -14.98
N THR A 10 12.79 4.67 -15.28
CA THR A 10 13.74 3.64 -14.90
C THR A 10 15.11 4.26 -14.61
N ASP A 11 16.02 3.51 -14.00
CA ASP A 11 17.37 3.98 -13.72
C ASP A 11 18.31 3.74 -14.92
N LEU A 12 19.29 4.61 -15.10
CA LEU A 12 20.26 4.53 -16.20
C LEU A 12 21.01 3.18 -16.23
N TYR A 13 21.32 2.60 -15.06
CA TYR A 13 22.04 1.33 -15.02
C TYR A 13 21.25 0.18 -15.65
N GLN A 14 19.91 0.23 -15.64
CA GLN A 14 19.08 -0.74 -16.33
C GLN A 14 19.34 -0.72 -17.84
N MET A 15 19.35 0.48 -18.42
CA MET A 15 19.62 0.67 -19.85
C MET A 15 21.03 0.22 -20.22
N ASN A 16 22.03 0.54 -19.38
CA ASN A 16 23.42 0.10 -19.60
C ASN A 16 23.54 -1.42 -19.57
N MET A 17 22.87 -2.08 -18.63
CA MET A 17 22.89 -3.55 -18.54
C MET A 17 22.19 -4.20 -19.73
N ILE A 18 21.06 -3.65 -20.19
CA ILE A 18 20.34 -4.16 -21.34
C ILE A 18 21.23 -4.07 -22.61
N GLN A 19 21.91 -2.95 -22.82
CA GLN A 19 22.87 -2.83 -23.91
C GLN A 19 23.93 -3.95 -23.84
N ALA A 20 24.54 -4.15 -22.66
CA ALA A 20 25.55 -5.19 -22.46
C ALA A 20 25.00 -6.61 -22.68
N TYR A 21 23.77 -6.90 -22.24
CA TYR A 21 23.14 -8.20 -22.50
C TYR A 21 22.91 -8.45 -23.99
N LEU A 22 22.54 -7.42 -24.74
CA LEU A 22 22.34 -7.53 -26.19
C LEU A 22 23.68 -7.71 -26.94
N ASP A 23 24.72 -7.00 -26.53
CA ASP A 23 26.03 -7.05 -27.16
C ASP A 23 26.70 -8.43 -26.99
N HIS A 24 26.35 -9.15 -25.91
CA HIS A 24 26.91 -10.46 -25.57
C HIS A 24 25.92 -11.64 -25.70
N ASP A 25 24.77 -11.43 -26.35
CA ASP A 25 23.69 -12.41 -26.55
C ASP A 25 23.18 -13.08 -25.25
N GLU A 26 23.24 -12.33 -24.12
CA GLU A 26 22.74 -12.80 -22.83
C GLU A 26 21.22 -12.51 -22.70
N THR A 27 20.44 -13.14 -23.61
CA THR A 27 19.01 -12.89 -23.77
C THR A 27 18.11 -14.04 -23.32
N LYS A 28 18.69 -15.09 -22.72
CA LYS A 28 17.94 -16.27 -22.26
C LYS A 28 16.95 -15.91 -21.16
N THR A 29 16.04 -16.83 -20.88
CA THR A 29 15.03 -16.67 -19.83
C THR A 29 15.67 -16.46 -18.46
N ALA A 30 15.23 -15.43 -17.78
CA ALA A 30 15.58 -15.06 -16.41
C ALA A 30 14.35 -15.11 -15.51
N VAL A 31 14.56 -15.43 -14.24
CA VAL A 31 13.56 -15.38 -13.20
C VAL A 31 14.00 -14.40 -12.14
N PHE A 32 13.18 -13.39 -11.89
CA PHE A 32 13.38 -12.43 -10.83
C PHE A 32 12.22 -12.50 -9.83
N GLU A 33 12.50 -12.25 -8.56
CA GLU A 33 11.48 -12.17 -7.54
C GLU A 33 11.59 -10.89 -6.72
N PHE A 34 10.43 -10.33 -6.38
CA PHE A 34 10.28 -9.21 -5.47
C PHE A 34 9.87 -9.72 -4.09
N PHE A 35 10.57 -9.26 -3.06
CA PHE A 35 10.31 -9.58 -1.66
C PHE A 35 10.82 -8.46 -0.75
N VAL A 36 10.40 -8.48 0.52
CA VAL A 36 10.89 -7.58 1.58
C VAL A 36 11.80 -8.38 2.49
N ARG A 37 13.06 -7.94 2.69
CA ARG A 37 14.05 -8.69 3.48
C ARG A 37 13.77 -8.68 4.97
N LYS A 38 13.34 -7.52 5.47
CA LYS A 38 13.06 -7.31 6.89
C LYS A 38 11.81 -6.45 7.03
N LEU A 39 10.97 -6.83 7.94
CA LEU A 39 9.86 -5.96 8.33
C LEU A 39 10.39 -4.75 9.12
N PRO A 40 9.74 -3.58 9.04
CA PRO A 40 9.98 -2.49 9.98
C PRO A 40 9.82 -2.95 11.43
N ALA A 41 10.58 -2.35 12.35
CA ALA A 41 10.70 -2.81 13.73
C ALA A 41 9.35 -3.03 14.45
N ARG A 42 8.36 -2.20 14.14
CA ARG A 42 7.03 -2.22 14.78
C ARG A 42 5.96 -2.94 13.95
N ARG A 43 6.34 -3.75 12.94
CA ARG A 43 5.38 -4.43 12.06
C ARG A 43 5.57 -5.92 12.12
N GLY A 44 4.54 -6.64 12.57
CA GLY A 44 4.52 -8.11 12.59
C GLY A 44 4.19 -8.75 11.25
N PHE A 45 3.66 -7.95 10.30
CA PHE A 45 3.25 -8.38 8.96
C PHE A 45 3.21 -7.22 7.98
N LEU A 46 3.05 -7.54 6.68
CA LEU A 46 2.75 -6.60 5.61
C LEU A 46 1.50 -7.04 4.84
N ILE A 47 0.84 -6.10 4.15
CA ILE A 47 -0.26 -6.37 3.22
C ILE A 47 0.23 -6.14 1.79
N ALA A 48 0.14 -7.15 0.95
CA ALA A 48 0.49 -7.04 -0.46
C ALA A 48 -0.47 -6.07 -1.17
N ALA A 49 0.09 -5.04 -1.81
CA ALA A 49 -0.67 -4.06 -2.57
C ALA A 49 0.16 -3.51 -3.74
N GLY A 50 -0.51 -3.07 -4.82
CA GLY A 50 0.14 -2.53 -6.01
C GLY A 50 0.26 -3.50 -7.19
N LEU A 51 -0.19 -4.75 -7.05
CA LEU A 51 -0.14 -5.74 -8.13
C LEU A 51 -0.94 -5.29 -9.36
N GLU A 52 -2.12 -4.72 -9.17
CA GLU A 52 -2.94 -4.26 -10.30
C GLU A 52 -2.23 -3.19 -11.11
N GLN A 53 -1.59 -2.21 -10.46
CA GLN A 53 -0.80 -1.18 -11.14
C GLN A 53 0.46 -1.77 -11.79
N ALA A 54 1.07 -2.79 -11.17
CA ALA A 54 2.20 -3.50 -11.78
C ALA A 54 1.78 -4.24 -13.05
N ILE A 55 0.65 -4.93 -13.04
CA ILE A 55 0.11 -5.63 -14.23
C ILE A 55 -0.25 -4.62 -15.32
N GLN A 56 -0.96 -3.53 -14.99
CA GLN A 56 -1.28 -2.46 -15.94
C GLN A 56 -0.02 -1.83 -16.56
N PHE A 57 1.02 -1.65 -15.76
CA PHE A 57 2.31 -1.18 -16.25
C PHE A 57 2.91 -2.15 -17.28
N LEU A 58 2.93 -3.45 -16.98
CA LEU A 58 3.47 -4.48 -17.88
C LEU A 58 2.69 -4.58 -19.19
N GLU A 59 1.36 -4.57 -19.14
CA GLU A 59 0.46 -4.61 -20.31
C GLU A 59 0.66 -3.42 -21.25
N ASN A 60 0.98 -2.25 -20.67
CA ASN A 60 1.10 -0.99 -21.42
C ASN A 60 2.56 -0.55 -21.67
N MET A 61 3.54 -1.30 -21.16
CA MET A 61 4.93 -0.91 -21.25
C MET A 61 5.42 -0.89 -22.70
N ARG A 62 5.76 0.29 -23.16
CA ARG A 62 6.32 0.55 -24.50
C ARG A 62 7.06 1.86 -24.50
N PHE A 63 8.07 1.98 -25.34
CA PHE A 63 8.74 3.25 -25.59
C PHE A 63 8.01 4.00 -26.70
N SER A 64 7.69 5.27 -26.46
CA SER A 64 7.14 6.13 -27.50
C SER A 64 8.22 6.53 -28.51
N ARG A 65 7.79 6.95 -29.70
CA ARG A 65 8.71 7.45 -30.71
C ARG A 65 9.57 8.63 -30.20
N GLU A 66 8.97 9.54 -29.45
CA GLU A 66 9.66 10.68 -28.85
C GLU A 66 10.75 10.23 -27.86
N GLU A 67 10.47 9.19 -27.06
CA GLU A 67 11.44 8.62 -26.11
C GLU A 67 12.62 7.96 -26.85
N ILE A 68 12.37 7.23 -27.94
CA ILE A 68 13.43 6.63 -28.75
C ILE A 68 14.28 7.71 -29.43
N GLU A 69 13.66 8.75 -30.01
CA GLU A 69 14.37 9.89 -30.61
C GLU A 69 15.23 10.63 -29.58
N TRP A 70 14.72 10.81 -28.37
CA TRP A 70 15.47 11.38 -27.26
C TRP A 70 16.66 10.51 -26.85
N LEU A 71 16.46 9.20 -26.67
CA LEU A 71 17.54 8.25 -26.36
C LEU A 71 18.63 8.31 -27.42
N ALA A 72 18.26 8.31 -28.70
CA ALA A 72 19.19 8.43 -29.83
C ALA A 72 20.00 9.74 -29.77
N SER A 73 19.36 10.86 -29.43
CA SER A 73 20.02 12.17 -29.31
C SER A 73 21.08 12.21 -28.22
N THR A 74 20.96 11.37 -27.18
CA THR A 74 21.95 11.29 -26.09
C THR A 74 23.29 10.68 -26.54
N ARG A 75 23.30 9.94 -27.63
CA ARG A 75 24.48 9.20 -28.15
C ARG A 75 25.11 8.23 -27.13
N ARG A 76 24.31 7.74 -26.18
CA ARG A 76 24.78 6.81 -25.11
C ARG A 76 24.59 5.35 -25.48
N PHE A 77 23.68 5.06 -26.41
CA PHE A 77 23.22 3.71 -26.72
C PHE A 77 23.37 3.40 -28.19
N GLU A 78 23.68 2.15 -28.48
CA GLU A 78 23.83 1.66 -29.84
C GLU A 78 22.47 1.56 -30.55
N LYS A 79 22.52 1.65 -31.88
CA LYS A 79 21.32 1.54 -32.73
C LYS A 79 20.57 0.24 -32.48
N SER A 80 21.28 -0.87 -32.26
CA SER A 80 20.73 -2.19 -31.97
C SER A 80 19.80 -2.20 -30.75
N LEU A 81 20.14 -1.47 -29.68
CA LEU A 81 19.28 -1.31 -28.50
C LEU A 81 18.06 -0.47 -28.86
N LEU A 82 18.25 0.68 -29.52
CA LEU A 82 17.15 1.59 -29.88
C LEU A 82 16.11 0.91 -30.78
N ASP A 83 16.53 0.12 -31.75
CA ASP A 83 15.65 -0.66 -32.61
C ASP A 83 14.83 -1.68 -31.78
N ARG A 84 15.43 -2.36 -30.80
CA ARG A 84 14.73 -3.32 -29.94
C ARG A 84 13.78 -2.63 -28.95
N LEU A 85 14.11 -1.45 -28.46
CA LEU A 85 13.24 -0.67 -27.56
C LEU A 85 12.02 -0.11 -28.30
N SER A 86 12.12 0.21 -29.59
CA SER A 86 10.98 0.68 -30.39
C SER A 86 9.87 -0.39 -30.52
N ASP A 87 10.24 -1.64 -30.57
CA ASP A 87 9.33 -2.78 -30.63
C ASP A 87 9.05 -3.41 -29.27
N PHE A 88 9.56 -2.81 -28.20
CA PHE A 88 9.48 -3.41 -26.86
C PHE A 88 8.03 -3.66 -26.46
N ARG A 89 7.77 -4.90 -26.00
CA ARG A 89 6.57 -5.34 -25.30
C ARG A 89 7.00 -6.35 -24.25
N PHE A 90 6.33 -6.34 -23.13
CA PHE A 90 6.51 -7.40 -22.16
C PHE A 90 5.87 -8.69 -22.67
N THR A 91 6.62 -9.79 -22.72
CA THR A 91 6.17 -11.09 -23.23
C THR A 91 6.39 -12.22 -22.21
N GLY A 92 6.69 -11.87 -20.97
CA GLY A 92 6.98 -12.84 -19.92
C GLY A 92 5.74 -13.29 -19.15
N ASP A 93 5.99 -14.21 -18.22
CA ASP A 93 5.00 -14.68 -17.25
C ASP A 93 5.16 -13.94 -15.92
N VAL A 94 4.04 -13.74 -15.24
CA VAL A 94 3.99 -13.14 -13.90
C VAL A 94 3.26 -14.08 -12.96
N HIS A 95 3.95 -14.47 -11.88
CA HIS A 95 3.33 -15.13 -10.74
C HIS A 95 3.32 -14.13 -9.57
N ALA A 96 2.23 -14.09 -8.81
CA ALA A 96 2.10 -13.14 -7.71
C ALA A 96 1.22 -13.64 -6.56
N VAL A 97 1.44 -13.09 -5.40
CA VAL A 97 0.51 -13.12 -4.28
C VAL A 97 -0.62 -12.12 -4.58
N ARG A 98 -1.86 -12.49 -4.33
CA ARG A 98 -3.00 -11.59 -4.55
C ARG A 98 -2.93 -10.36 -3.66
N GLU A 99 -3.41 -9.22 -4.16
CA GLU A 99 -3.55 -8.03 -3.32
C GLU A 99 -4.49 -8.28 -2.13
N GLY A 100 -4.19 -7.60 -1.04
CA GLY A 100 -4.93 -7.76 0.22
C GLY A 100 -4.42 -8.92 1.08
N ARG A 101 -3.58 -9.81 0.56
CA ARG A 101 -3.00 -10.90 1.37
C ARG A 101 -1.94 -10.36 2.32
N VAL A 102 -1.96 -10.87 3.55
CA VAL A 102 -0.86 -10.69 4.48
C VAL A 102 0.34 -11.52 4.03
N PHE A 103 1.55 -10.99 4.18
CA PHE A 103 2.81 -11.69 3.93
C PHE A 103 3.91 -11.26 4.89
N PHE A 104 5.02 -12.00 4.90
CA PHE A 104 6.10 -11.84 5.87
C PHE A 104 7.46 -11.65 5.21
N ALA A 105 8.50 -11.43 6.01
CA ALA A 105 9.84 -11.20 5.51
C ALA A 105 10.37 -12.39 4.67
N ASN A 106 11.09 -12.09 3.59
CA ASN A 106 11.68 -13.01 2.63
C ASN A 106 10.70 -13.86 1.79
N GLU A 107 9.40 -13.67 1.94
CA GLU A 107 8.41 -14.26 1.05
C GLU A 107 8.35 -13.48 -0.26
N PRO A 108 8.51 -14.13 -1.42
CA PRO A 108 8.31 -13.45 -2.69
C PRO A 108 6.82 -13.20 -2.92
N ILE A 109 6.47 -11.95 -3.24
CA ILE A 109 5.08 -11.58 -3.58
C ILE A 109 4.88 -11.35 -5.08
N LEU A 110 5.97 -11.28 -5.85
CA LEU A 110 5.93 -11.22 -7.31
C LEU A 110 7.13 -11.97 -7.87
N ARG A 111 6.90 -12.76 -8.93
CA ARG A 111 7.92 -13.40 -9.73
C ARG A 111 7.71 -13.08 -11.20
N ILE A 112 8.75 -12.60 -11.87
CA ILE A 112 8.81 -12.35 -13.31
C ILE A 112 9.66 -13.43 -13.96
N THR A 113 9.13 -14.07 -15.00
CA THR A 113 9.84 -15.00 -15.85
C THR A 113 9.81 -14.46 -17.27
N ALA A 114 10.93 -13.96 -17.78
CA ALA A 114 11.00 -13.30 -19.08
C ALA A 114 12.43 -13.37 -19.67
N PRO A 115 12.64 -13.01 -20.95
CA PRO A 115 13.99 -12.75 -21.46
C PRO A 115 14.75 -11.78 -20.57
N MET A 116 16.03 -12.02 -20.31
CA MET A 116 16.85 -11.24 -19.36
C MET A 116 16.72 -9.72 -19.53
N PRO A 117 16.82 -9.15 -20.77
CA PRO A 117 16.69 -7.70 -20.94
C PRO A 117 15.31 -7.16 -20.51
N GLN A 118 14.24 -7.91 -20.76
CA GLN A 118 12.90 -7.52 -20.32
C GLN A 118 12.78 -7.58 -18.80
N ALA A 119 13.14 -8.72 -18.19
CA ALA A 119 13.04 -8.90 -16.75
C ALA A 119 13.86 -7.86 -15.97
N GLN A 120 15.05 -7.51 -16.48
CA GLN A 120 15.92 -6.52 -15.84
C GLN A 120 15.35 -5.10 -15.91
N LEU A 121 14.79 -4.69 -17.04
CA LEU A 121 14.24 -3.33 -17.25
C LEU A 121 13.13 -2.98 -16.26
N LEU A 122 12.42 -3.97 -15.77
CA LEU A 122 11.23 -3.77 -14.93
C LEU A 122 11.56 -3.41 -13.47
N GLU A 123 12.79 -3.67 -12.99
CA GLU A 123 13.16 -3.62 -11.57
C GLU A 123 12.69 -2.33 -10.89
N THR A 124 13.10 -1.17 -11.40
CA THR A 124 12.86 0.12 -10.75
C THR A 124 11.36 0.42 -10.59
N ARG A 125 10.60 0.28 -11.67
CA ARG A 125 9.17 0.64 -11.64
C ARG A 125 8.34 -0.38 -10.88
N LEU A 126 8.62 -1.67 -10.98
CA LEU A 126 7.93 -2.70 -10.19
C LEU A 126 8.16 -2.51 -8.69
N ILE A 127 9.43 -2.26 -8.28
CA ILE A 127 9.73 -1.94 -6.89
C ILE A 127 8.92 -0.71 -6.46
N ASN A 128 8.95 0.38 -7.21
CA ASN A 128 8.27 1.62 -6.87
C ASN A 128 6.76 1.42 -6.65
N LEU A 129 6.09 0.68 -7.54
CA LEU A 129 4.65 0.43 -7.46
C LEU A 129 4.27 -0.47 -6.27
N LEU A 130 4.99 -1.58 -6.07
CA LEU A 130 4.70 -2.55 -5.02
C LEU A 130 5.13 -2.06 -3.64
N HIS A 131 6.32 -1.45 -3.55
CA HIS A 131 6.87 -0.92 -2.30
C HIS A 131 5.92 0.09 -1.65
N PHE A 132 5.56 1.15 -2.39
CA PHE A 132 4.79 2.25 -1.83
C PHE A 132 3.40 1.81 -1.36
N GLN A 133 2.66 1.07 -2.21
CA GLN A 133 1.31 0.65 -1.84
C GLN A 133 1.31 -0.38 -0.70
N THR A 134 2.25 -1.33 -0.71
CA THR A 134 2.45 -2.28 0.41
C THR A 134 2.78 -1.55 1.71
N LEU A 135 3.65 -0.56 1.66
CA LEU A 135 4.01 0.27 2.80
C LEU A 135 2.80 0.96 3.42
N ILE A 136 1.99 1.64 2.58
CA ILE A 136 0.81 2.39 3.04
C ILE A 136 -0.31 1.45 3.48
N ALA A 137 -0.59 0.37 2.75
CA ALA A 137 -1.59 -0.61 3.17
C ALA A 137 -1.25 -1.21 4.54
N SER A 138 0.03 -1.54 4.77
CA SER A 138 0.50 -2.07 6.05
C SER A 138 0.44 -1.03 7.16
N LYS A 139 0.72 0.24 6.90
CA LYS A 139 0.52 1.36 7.84
C LYS A 139 -0.95 1.53 8.20
N ALA A 140 -1.82 1.54 7.19
CA ALA A 140 -3.26 1.68 7.38
C ALA A 140 -3.85 0.52 8.20
N ALA A 141 -3.40 -0.72 7.97
CA ALA A 141 -3.84 -1.88 8.72
C ALA A 141 -3.59 -1.74 10.23
N ARG A 142 -2.45 -1.18 10.63
CA ARG A 142 -2.15 -0.90 12.06
C ARG A 142 -3.16 0.08 12.66
N MET A 143 -3.54 1.11 11.91
CA MET A 143 -4.54 2.08 12.34
C MET A 143 -5.94 1.45 12.46
N VAL A 144 -6.28 0.55 11.53
CA VAL A 144 -7.53 -0.24 11.58
C VAL A 144 -7.57 -1.13 12.81
N LEU A 145 -6.48 -1.82 13.11
CA LEU A 145 -6.36 -2.68 14.30
C LEU A 145 -6.39 -1.86 15.60
N ALA A 146 -5.84 -0.65 15.61
CA ALA A 146 -5.87 0.26 16.75
C ALA A 146 -7.27 0.86 17.03
N ALA A 147 -8.16 0.88 16.04
CA ALA A 147 -9.48 1.51 16.12
C ALA A 147 -10.63 0.57 15.69
N PRO A 148 -10.82 -0.58 16.36
CA PRO A 148 -11.83 -1.55 15.95
C PRO A 148 -13.24 -0.91 15.94
N GLY A 149 -13.93 -1.09 14.80
CA GLY A 149 -15.30 -0.58 14.62
C GLY A 149 -15.43 0.93 14.39
N LYS A 150 -14.33 1.69 14.33
CA LYS A 150 -14.35 3.13 14.06
C LYS A 150 -14.28 3.44 12.58
N LEU A 151 -14.85 4.59 12.18
CA LEU A 151 -14.73 5.11 10.81
C LEU A 151 -13.34 5.73 10.62
N LEU A 152 -12.54 5.21 9.67
CA LEU A 152 -11.23 5.75 9.31
C LEU A 152 -11.27 6.31 7.89
N VAL A 153 -10.78 7.54 7.71
CA VAL A 153 -10.78 8.24 6.41
C VAL A 153 -9.39 8.80 6.12
N ASP A 154 -8.92 8.60 4.90
CA ASP A 154 -7.68 9.19 4.42
C ASP A 154 -7.85 10.69 4.12
N PHE A 155 -7.09 11.53 4.81
CA PHE A 155 -6.98 12.99 4.61
C PHE A 155 -5.57 13.40 4.16
N GLY A 156 -4.84 12.49 3.51
CA GLY A 156 -3.40 12.60 3.32
C GLY A 156 -2.94 13.31 2.04
N LEU A 157 -3.79 13.49 1.00
CA LEU A 157 -3.34 13.97 -0.32
C LEU A 157 -2.43 15.21 -0.25
N ARG A 158 -2.81 16.23 0.52
CA ARG A 158 -2.04 17.49 0.64
C ARG A 158 -0.67 17.34 1.34
N ARG A 159 -0.39 16.18 1.92
CA ARG A 159 0.86 15.83 2.61
C ARG A 159 1.63 14.70 1.92
N ALA A 160 1.05 14.09 0.89
CA ALA A 160 1.69 13.05 0.12
C ALA A 160 2.92 13.58 -0.64
N HIS A 161 3.89 12.71 -0.90
CA HIS A 161 5.10 13.03 -1.65
C HIS A 161 4.85 13.01 -3.18
N GLY A 162 3.84 13.74 -3.61
CA GLY A 162 3.42 13.86 -4.99
C GLY A 162 1.99 13.35 -5.25
N ALA A 163 1.41 13.73 -6.39
CA ALA A 163 0.03 13.42 -6.72
C ALA A 163 -0.22 11.92 -6.88
N GLU A 164 0.68 11.19 -7.56
CA GLU A 164 0.57 9.74 -7.72
C GLU A 164 0.62 9.05 -6.34
N ALA A 165 1.54 9.46 -5.46
CA ALA A 165 1.62 8.92 -4.10
C ALA A 165 0.32 9.15 -3.32
N GLY A 166 -0.30 10.32 -3.42
CA GLY A 166 -1.58 10.59 -2.77
C GLY A 166 -2.72 9.71 -3.27
N LEU A 167 -2.81 9.48 -4.58
CA LEU A 167 -3.80 8.58 -5.17
C LEU A 167 -3.59 7.12 -4.76
N MET A 168 -2.34 6.66 -4.79
CA MET A 168 -2.01 5.29 -4.40
C MET A 168 -2.15 5.09 -2.89
N ALA A 169 -1.93 6.12 -2.07
CA ALA A 169 -2.19 6.07 -0.63
C ALA A 169 -3.70 5.91 -0.33
N ALA A 170 -4.56 6.64 -1.03
CA ALA A 170 -6.01 6.48 -0.92
C ALA A 170 -6.44 5.04 -1.27
N ARG A 171 -5.89 4.47 -2.35
CA ARG A 171 -6.17 3.09 -2.75
C ARG A 171 -5.68 2.07 -1.72
N ALA A 172 -4.45 2.19 -1.29
CA ALA A 172 -3.81 1.25 -0.37
C ALA A 172 -4.46 1.27 1.02
N SER A 173 -4.82 2.45 1.54
CA SER A 173 -5.53 2.57 2.82
C SER A 173 -6.95 2.00 2.76
N TYR A 174 -7.64 2.17 1.63
CA TYR A 174 -8.96 1.57 1.42
C TYR A 174 -8.90 0.04 1.38
N ILE A 175 -7.89 -0.56 0.74
CA ILE A 175 -7.63 -2.01 0.78
C ILE A 175 -7.51 -2.49 2.22
N ALA A 176 -6.75 -1.78 3.04
CA ALA A 176 -6.48 -2.16 4.42
C ALA A 176 -7.66 -1.96 5.39
N GLY A 177 -8.73 -1.27 4.98
CA GLY A 177 -9.92 -1.13 5.82
C GLY A 177 -10.42 0.29 6.04
N PHE A 178 -9.76 1.33 5.55
CA PHE A 178 -10.29 2.70 5.60
C PHE A 178 -11.61 2.78 4.85
N ALA A 179 -12.55 3.57 5.35
CA ALA A 179 -13.88 3.70 4.76
C ALA A 179 -13.88 4.55 3.48
N GLY A 180 -12.89 5.41 3.31
CA GLY A 180 -12.76 6.26 2.14
C GLY A 180 -11.62 7.27 2.26
N THR A 181 -11.66 8.28 1.40
CA THR A 181 -10.61 9.31 1.26
C THR A 181 -11.21 10.70 1.06
N ALA A 182 -10.43 11.75 1.28
CA ALA A 182 -10.79 13.10 0.86
C ALA A 182 -10.40 13.40 -0.61
N THR A 183 -9.77 12.46 -1.30
CA THR A 183 -9.20 12.66 -2.64
C THR A 183 -10.25 12.38 -3.72
N MET A 184 -10.84 13.43 -4.30
CA MET A 184 -11.91 13.32 -5.31
C MET A 184 -11.52 12.44 -6.52
N LEU A 185 -10.28 12.53 -7.00
CA LEU A 185 -9.85 11.73 -8.15
C LEU A 185 -9.82 10.23 -7.83
N ALA A 186 -9.61 9.84 -6.56
CA ALA A 186 -9.62 8.44 -6.14
C ALA A 186 -11.03 7.82 -6.24
N GLU A 187 -12.09 8.60 -5.98
CA GLU A 187 -13.48 8.17 -6.22
C GLU A 187 -13.69 7.86 -7.70
N LYS A 188 -13.31 8.80 -8.58
CA LYS A 188 -13.47 8.64 -10.04
C LYS A 188 -12.68 7.45 -10.59
N MET A 189 -11.45 7.23 -10.11
CA MET A 189 -10.55 6.19 -10.62
C MET A 189 -10.80 4.81 -10.04
N PHE A 190 -11.17 4.74 -8.77
CA PHE A 190 -11.20 3.48 -8.02
C PHE A 190 -12.56 3.19 -7.36
N GLY A 191 -13.53 4.10 -7.46
CA GLY A 191 -14.82 3.96 -6.79
C GLY A 191 -14.75 4.06 -5.26
N ILE A 192 -13.70 4.67 -4.70
CA ILE A 192 -13.52 4.83 -3.26
C ILE A 192 -14.44 5.96 -2.77
N PRO A 193 -15.29 5.73 -1.75
CA PRO A 193 -16.15 6.79 -1.21
C PRO A 193 -15.35 8.01 -0.75
N THR A 194 -15.86 9.21 -1.06
CA THR A 194 -15.22 10.45 -0.62
C THR A 194 -15.90 11.04 0.60
N TYR A 195 -15.06 11.55 1.49
CA TYR A 195 -15.45 12.24 2.72
C TYR A 195 -14.78 13.61 2.78
N GLY A 196 -15.55 14.61 3.18
CA GLY A 196 -15.04 15.96 3.34
C GLY A 196 -16.03 16.83 4.09
N THR A 197 -15.50 17.86 4.73
CA THR A 197 -16.29 18.84 5.46
C THR A 197 -15.92 20.25 4.98
N MET A 198 -15.62 21.14 5.87
CA MET A 198 -15.12 22.49 5.60
C MET A 198 -13.70 22.65 6.17
N ALA A 199 -13.01 23.71 5.80
CA ALA A 199 -11.77 24.16 6.42
C ALA A 199 -12.04 25.31 7.38
N HIS A 200 -11.08 25.62 8.28
CA HIS A 200 -11.15 26.78 9.17
C HIS A 200 -11.36 28.09 8.41
N SER A 201 -10.71 28.26 7.26
CA SER A 201 -10.87 29.43 6.39
C SER A 201 -12.31 29.69 5.93
N PHE A 202 -13.16 28.64 5.84
CA PHE A 202 -14.58 28.82 5.56
C PHE A 202 -15.28 29.50 6.73
N VAL A 203 -14.99 29.10 7.96
CA VAL A 203 -15.56 29.72 9.19
C VAL A 203 -15.05 31.15 9.32
N GLU A 204 -13.75 31.37 9.11
CA GLU A 204 -13.10 32.69 9.19
C GLU A 204 -13.59 33.69 8.13
N ALA A 205 -14.17 33.22 7.03
CA ALA A 205 -14.74 34.09 5.98
C ALA A 205 -16.07 34.76 6.37
N TYR A 206 -16.67 34.37 7.49
CA TYR A 206 -17.91 34.91 7.99
C TYR A 206 -17.70 35.76 9.25
N ASP A 207 -18.50 36.76 9.47
CA ASP A 207 -18.42 37.62 10.66
C ASP A 207 -18.67 36.86 11.96
N THR A 208 -19.43 35.77 11.89
CA THR A 208 -19.68 34.87 13.03
C THR A 208 -19.63 33.41 12.64
N GLU A 209 -19.17 32.58 13.55
CA GLU A 209 -19.15 31.15 13.38
C GLU A 209 -20.53 30.52 13.14
N THR A 210 -21.57 31.07 13.79
CA THR A 210 -22.96 30.66 13.58
C THR A 210 -23.41 30.91 12.13
N ALA A 211 -23.11 32.09 11.57
CA ALA A 211 -23.42 32.39 10.17
C ALA A 211 -22.71 31.46 9.19
N ALA A 212 -21.45 31.07 9.47
CA ALA A 212 -20.73 30.08 8.68
C ALA A 212 -21.44 28.71 8.75
N PHE A 213 -21.81 28.24 9.92
CA PHE A 213 -22.52 26.99 10.10
C PHE A 213 -23.87 26.95 9.38
N GLU A 214 -24.68 28.02 9.49
CA GLU A 214 -25.95 28.16 8.78
C GLU A 214 -25.75 28.11 7.26
N SER A 215 -24.83 28.92 6.75
CA SER A 215 -24.52 28.98 5.32
C SER A 215 -24.08 27.62 4.77
N PHE A 216 -23.18 26.90 5.48
CA PHE A 216 -22.76 25.62 5.08
C PHE A 216 -23.86 24.56 5.12
N ALA A 217 -24.69 24.59 6.18
CA ALA A 217 -25.82 23.69 6.35
C ALA A 217 -26.83 23.79 5.20
N HIS A 218 -27.18 25.00 4.81
CA HIS A 218 -28.09 25.22 3.68
C HIS A 218 -27.49 24.82 2.33
N SER A 219 -26.19 25.03 2.14
CA SER A 219 -25.51 24.68 0.91
C SER A 219 -25.23 23.16 0.80
N ARG A 220 -25.05 22.46 1.92
CA ARG A 220 -24.68 21.03 2.01
C ARG A 220 -25.52 20.33 3.07
N PRO A 221 -26.85 20.19 2.87
CA PRO A 221 -27.74 19.65 3.89
C PRO A 221 -27.59 18.14 4.15
N GLN A 222 -26.93 17.42 3.24
CA GLN A 222 -26.74 15.98 3.38
C GLN A 222 -25.41 15.68 4.07
N ASN A 223 -25.45 14.77 5.05
CA ASN A 223 -24.26 14.36 5.83
C ASN A 223 -23.49 15.53 6.45
N LEU A 224 -24.26 16.54 6.95
CA LEU A 224 -23.71 17.77 7.48
C LEU A 224 -22.76 17.51 8.65
N THR A 225 -21.49 17.87 8.47
CA THR A 225 -20.46 17.84 9.51
C THR A 225 -19.91 19.25 9.71
N LEU A 226 -19.98 19.76 10.93
CA LEU A 226 -19.55 21.11 11.30
C LEU A 226 -18.18 21.06 11.99
N LEU A 227 -17.24 21.90 11.55
CA LEU A 227 -15.92 22.06 12.15
C LEU A 227 -16.03 23.06 13.30
N ILE A 228 -15.76 22.61 14.55
CA ILE A 228 -16.09 23.36 15.76
C ILE A 228 -14.89 23.84 16.57
N ASP A 229 -13.69 23.73 16.06
CA ASP A 229 -12.45 24.11 16.76
C ASP A 229 -11.72 25.28 16.09
N THR A 230 -12.45 26.14 15.35
CA THR A 230 -11.84 27.32 14.72
C THR A 230 -11.42 28.35 15.78
N TYR A 231 -12.24 28.57 16.82
CA TYR A 231 -11.96 29.52 17.92
C TYR A 231 -11.99 28.83 19.28
N ASP A 232 -13.19 28.55 19.80
CA ASP A 232 -13.41 27.85 21.07
C ASP A 232 -14.35 26.67 20.85
N THR A 233 -13.82 25.49 21.03
CA THR A 233 -14.49 24.21 20.70
C THR A 233 -15.80 24.04 21.49
N GLU A 234 -15.81 24.34 22.80
CA GLU A 234 -17.00 24.17 23.62
C GLU A 234 -18.06 25.24 23.36
N ALA A 235 -17.62 26.48 23.11
CA ALA A 235 -18.52 27.54 22.69
C ALA A 235 -19.15 27.22 21.33
N ALA A 236 -18.40 26.70 20.38
CA ALA A 236 -18.91 26.26 19.09
C ALA A 236 -19.90 25.09 19.23
N ALA A 237 -19.62 24.12 20.09
CA ALA A 237 -20.55 23.02 20.37
C ALA A 237 -21.88 23.53 20.93
N ARG A 238 -21.89 24.57 21.81
CA ARG A 238 -23.10 25.24 22.29
C ARG A 238 -23.84 25.96 21.17
N LYS A 239 -23.13 26.59 20.21
CA LYS A 239 -23.74 27.20 19.00
C LYS A 239 -24.42 26.14 18.13
N VAL A 240 -23.78 24.95 17.97
CA VAL A 240 -24.40 23.82 17.26
C VAL A 240 -25.72 23.41 17.93
N VAL A 241 -25.76 23.31 19.28
CA VAL A 241 -26.97 23.00 20.04
C VAL A 241 -28.05 24.05 19.80
N ALA A 242 -27.69 25.34 19.87
CA ALA A 242 -28.65 26.44 19.66
C ALA A 242 -29.17 26.47 18.20
N LEU A 243 -28.37 26.12 17.21
CA LEU A 243 -28.71 26.12 15.79
C LEU A 243 -29.54 24.91 15.35
N ALA A 244 -29.38 23.77 16.01
CA ALA A 244 -30.00 22.51 15.61
C ALA A 244 -31.53 22.55 15.44
N PRO A 245 -32.33 23.18 16.29
CA PRO A 245 -33.78 23.28 16.11
C PRO A 245 -34.18 24.03 14.84
N GLN A 246 -33.50 25.13 14.51
CA GLN A 246 -33.72 25.91 13.31
C GLN A 246 -33.41 25.07 12.04
N LEU A 247 -32.29 24.39 12.01
CA LEU A 247 -31.92 23.51 10.92
C LEU A 247 -32.89 22.33 10.76
N ALA A 248 -33.33 21.73 11.88
CA ALA A 248 -34.32 20.67 11.87
C ALA A 248 -35.66 21.12 11.29
N ALA A 249 -36.11 22.34 11.60
CA ALA A 249 -37.32 22.95 11.01
C ALA A 249 -37.19 23.16 9.49
N ALA A 250 -35.97 23.35 8.99
CA ALA A 250 -35.65 23.40 7.57
C ALA A 250 -35.37 21.98 6.93
N GLY A 251 -35.59 20.90 7.68
CA GLY A 251 -35.34 19.54 7.22
C GLY A 251 -33.86 19.13 7.15
N ILE A 252 -32.96 19.92 7.72
CA ILE A 252 -31.53 19.70 7.72
C ILE A 252 -31.12 19.03 9.03
N LYS A 253 -30.40 17.88 8.91
CA LYS A 253 -29.91 17.15 10.08
C LYS A 253 -28.39 17.27 10.18
N ILE A 254 -27.90 17.66 11.36
CA ILE A 254 -26.46 17.63 11.65
C ILE A 254 -26.09 16.19 11.93
N SER A 255 -25.16 15.65 11.14
CA SER A 255 -24.67 14.25 11.25
C SER A 255 -23.51 14.14 12.22
N ALA A 256 -22.58 15.09 12.17
CA ALA A 256 -21.37 15.05 12.98
C ALA A 256 -20.84 16.45 13.31
N VAL A 257 -19.98 16.52 14.32
CA VAL A 257 -19.06 17.64 14.55
C VAL A 257 -17.62 17.15 14.40
N ARG A 258 -16.72 18.03 13.96
CA ARG A 258 -15.30 17.69 13.75
C ARG A 258 -14.40 18.51 14.68
N LEU A 259 -13.45 17.80 15.31
CA LEU A 259 -12.34 18.32 16.10
C LEU A 259 -11.04 18.08 15.33
N ASP A 260 -10.19 19.09 15.15
CA ASP A 260 -8.95 19.01 14.38
C ASP A 260 -7.70 19.37 15.22
N SER A 261 -7.90 19.81 16.46
CA SER A 261 -6.83 20.35 17.31
C SER A 261 -7.11 20.19 18.81
N GLY A 262 -6.07 20.44 19.62
CA GLY A 262 -6.13 20.40 21.07
C GLY A 262 -6.07 18.98 21.66
N ASP A 263 -6.40 18.86 22.95
CA ASP A 263 -6.54 17.55 23.62
C ASP A 263 -7.86 16.89 23.18
N LEU A 264 -7.76 16.02 22.16
CA LEU A 264 -8.93 15.39 21.55
C LEU A 264 -9.71 14.52 22.54
N ILE A 265 -9.04 13.91 23.54
CA ILE A 265 -9.70 13.07 24.56
C ILE A 265 -10.58 13.94 25.46
N LEU A 266 -10.02 15.02 25.98
CA LEU A 266 -10.73 15.95 26.86
C LEU A 266 -11.85 16.67 26.12
N LEU A 267 -11.52 17.23 24.95
CA LEU A 267 -12.48 17.98 24.13
C LEU A 267 -13.66 17.12 23.68
N ALA A 268 -13.41 15.88 23.23
CA ALA A 268 -14.48 14.97 22.82
C ALA A 268 -15.46 14.67 23.99
N ARG A 269 -14.95 14.48 25.21
CA ARG A 269 -15.79 14.29 26.41
C ARG A 269 -16.63 15.51 26.71
N ASN A 270 -16.04 16.68 26.65
CA ASN A 270 -16.76 17.96 26.92
C ASN A 270 -17.81 18.23 25.83
N VAL A 271 -17.44 18.06 24.57
CA VAL A 271 -18.37 18.23 23.43
C VAL A 271 -19.53 17.23 23.53
N ARG A 272 -19.24 15.95 23.83
CA ARG A 272 -20.28 14.92 23.99
C ARG A 272 -21.29 15.30 25.09
N ARG A 273 -20.80 15.81 26.24
CA ARG A 273 -21.66 16.28 27.32
C ARG A 273 -22.56 17.43 26.82
N ILE A 274 -22.00 18.48 26.19
CA ILE A 274 -22.74 19.59 25.66
C ILE A 274 -23.82 19.15 24.66
N LEU A 275 -23.48 18.26 23.74
CA LEU A 275 -24.42 17.71 22.75
C LEU A 275 -25.54 16.91 23.42
N ASN A 276 -25.22 16.09 24.42
CA ASN A 276 -26.21 15.29 25.16
C ASN A 276 -27.16 16.16 25.95
N ASP A 277 -26.64 17.17 26.66
CA ASP A 277 -27.44 18.14 27.44
C ASP A 277 -28.36 18.94 26.51
N GLY A 278 -27.94 19.16 25.26
CA GLY A 278 -28.75 19.80 24.21
C GLY A 278 -29.69 18.86 23.45
N GLY A 279 -29.83 17.59 23.85
CA GLY A 279 -30.70 16.61 23.17
C GLY A 279 -30.15 16.05 21.85
N LEU A 280 -28.87 16.25 21.57
CA LEU A 280 -28.20 15.90 20.32
C LEU A 280 -27.26 14.69 20.46
N SER A 281 -27.65 13.72 21.29
CA SER A 281 -26.84 12.50 21.56
C SER A 281 -26.53 11.67 20.31
N HIS A 282 -27.34 11.83 19.25
CA HIS A 282 -27.18 11.12 17.97
C HIS A 282 -26.10 11.70 17.04
N ILE A 283 -25.61 12.92 17.32
CA ILE A 283 -24.56 13.55 16.50
C ILE A 283 -23.22 12.89 16.78
N SER A 284 -22.54 12.41 15.74
CA SER A 284 -21.22 11.79 15.85
C SER A 284 -20.12 12.83 16.10
N ILE A 285 -19.04 12.40 16.75
CA ILE A 285 -17.82 13.20 16.91
C ILE A 285 -16.73 12.60 16.02
N PHE A 286 -16.21 13.39 15.10
CA PHE A 286 -15.14 13.02 14.19
C PHE A 286 -13.87 13.77 14.56
N ALA A 287 -12.75 13.09 14.71
CA ALA A 287 -11.47 13.70 15.07
C ALA A 287 -10.49 13.66 13.89
N SER A 288 -9.66 14.67 13.79
CA SER A 288 -8.56 14.79 12.85
C SER A 288 -7.44 15.64 13.45
N GLY A 289 -6.31 15.78 12.74
CA GLY A 289 -5.15 16.55 13.23
C GLY A 289 -4.16 15.71 14.04
N GLY A 290 -2.94 15.54 13.51
CA GLY A 290 -1.82 14.90 14.21
C GLY A 290 -1.98 13.40 14.56
N LEU A 291 -2.97 12.72 13.98
CA LEU A 291 -3.31 11.33 14.32
C LEU A 291 -2.32 10.32 13.70
N ASP A 292 -1.90 9.38 14.51
CA ASP A 292 -1.24 8.14 14.14
C ASP A 292 -1.86 6.95 14.90
N GLU A 293 -1.37 5.73 14.67
CA GLU A 293 -1.89 4.53 15.32
C GLU A 293 -1.73 4.53 16.85
N ASP A 294 -0.68 5.16 17.37
CA ASP A 294 -0.41 5.22 18.81
C ASP A 294 -1.42 6.14 19.50
N TYR A 295 -1.63 7.34 18.96
CA TYR A 295 -2.58 8.28 19.51
C TYR A 295 -4.03 7.79 19.33
N ILE A 296 -4.35 7.15 18.20
CA ILE A 296 -5.64 6.49 18.00
C ILE A 296 -5.87 5.40 19.08
N ALA A 297 -4.87 4.55 19.34
CA ALA A 297 -4.96 3.52 20.37
C ALA A 297 -5.14 4.12 21.78
N GLU A 298 -4.48 5.24 22.07
CA GLU A 298 -4.66 5.99 23.32
C GLU A 298 -6.10 6.52 23.46
N ILE A 299 -6.63 7.16 22.42
CA ILE A 299 -8.00 7.66 22.37
C ILE A 299 -9.03 6.54 22.61
N VAL A 300 -8.83 5.38 21.94
CA VAL A 300 -9.71 4.22 22.09
C VAL A 300 -9.61 3.63 23.48
N ARG A 301 -8.41 3.47 24.04
CA ARG A 301 -8.18 2.96 25.38
C ARG A 301 -8.78 3.88 26.46
N ALA A 302 -8.72 5.20 26.23
CA ALA A 302 -9.36 6.20 27.09
C ALA A 302 -10.89 6.21 26.99
N ALA A 303 -11.49 5.37 26.14
CA ALA A 303 -12.92 5.35 25.83
C ALA A 303 -13.48 6.75 25.50
N ALA A 304 -12.68 7.57 24.79
CA ALA A 304 -13.14 8.88 24.34
C ALA A 304 -14.28 8.73 23.32
N PRO A 305 -15.35 9.53 23.40
CA PRO A 305 -16.54 9.39 22.58
C PRO A 305 -16.32 9.93 21.15
N ILE A 306 -15.33 9.39 20.46
CA ILE A 306 -14.99 9.68 19.06
C ILE A 306 -15.46 8.51 18.20
N ASP A 307 -16.22 8.82 17.14
CA ASP A 307 -16.85 7.84 16.27
C ASP A 307 -16.05 7.56 15.00
N GLY A 308 -15.17 8.49 14.61
CA GLY A 308 -14.32 8.33 13.44
C GLY A 308 -13.12 9.26 13.42
N PHE A 309 -12.17 8.96 12.53
CA PHE A 309 -10.87 9.60 12.44
C PHE A 309 -10.51 9.96 11.00
N GLY A 310 -10.07 11.20 10.78
CA GLY A 310 -9.46 11.67 9.54
C GLY A 310 -7.95 11.72 9.68
N ILE A 311 -7.23 10.82 8.98
CA ILE A 311 -5.81 10.63 9.17
C ILE A 311 -5.07 11.10 7.92
N GLY A 312 -4.09 11.99 8.10
CA GLY A 312 -3.38 12.61 6.98
C GLY A 312 -1.91 12.21 6.92
N THR A 313 -1.04 13.05 7.46
CA THR A 313 0.42 12.99 7.27
C THR A 313 1.01 11.63 7.66
N SER A 314 0.70 11.13 8.85
CA SER A 314 1.28 9.90 9.39
C SER A 314 0.94 8.68 8.53
N LEU A 315 -0.27 8.63 7.96
CA LEU A 315 -0.69 7.59 7.02
C LEU A 315 0.08 7.68 5.69
N THR A 316 -0.06 8.82 4.99
CA THR A 316 0.39 8.95 3.59
C THR A 316 1.91 8.99 3.43
N THR A 317 2.64 9.31 4.52
CA THR A 317 4.11 9.28 4.56
C THR A 317 4.68 8.02 5.23
N SER A 318 3.81 7.18 5.83
CA SER A 318 4.23 6.07 6.71
C SER A 318 5.35 6.51 7.68
N SER A 319 5.04 7.52 8.49
CA SER A 319 6.02 8.32 9.25
C SER A 319 6.93 7.52 10.19
N ASP A 320 6.46 6.37 10.69
CA ASP A 320 7.21 5.44 11.54
C ASP A 320 8.21 4.58 10.75
N ALA A 321 7.90 4.31 9.47
CA ALA A 321 8.72 3.49 8.59
C ALA A 321 8.54 3.96 7.15
N PRO A 322 9.32 4.97 6.69
CA PRO A 322 9.11 5.61 5.39
C PRO A 322 9.52 4.75 4.19
N ALA A 323 10.17 3.62 4.41
CA ALA A 323 10.59 2.68 3.38
C ALA A 323 10.59 1.23 3.89
N LEU A 324 10.39 0.28 2.97
CA LEU A 324 10.61 -1.15 3.19
C LEU A 324 11.95 -1.57 2.57
N ASP A 325 12.65 -2.52 3.19
CA ASP A 325 13.88 -3.12 2.61
C ASP A 325 13.50 -4.09 1.47
N CYS A 326 12.97 -3.52 0.40
CA CYS A 326 12.54 -4.27 -0.78
C CYS A 326 13.72 -4.74 -1.64
N ALA A 327 13.51 -5.86 -2.31
CA ALA A 327 14.45 -6.40 -3.28
C ALA A 327 13.71 -7.02 -4.48
N TYR A 328 14.24 -6.78 -5.69
CA TYR A 328 13.91 -7.50 -6.90
C TYR A 328 15.21 -8.13 -7.40
N LYS A 329 15.34 -9.45 -7.31
CA LYS A 329 16.63 -10.11 -7.50
C LYS A 329 16.54 -11.33 -8.40
N LEU A 330 17.59 -11.53 -9.21
CA LEU A 330 17.75 -12.69 -10.07
C LEU A 330 17.82 -13.97 -9.23
N GLN A 331 16.95 -14.93 -9.54
CA GLN A 331 16.83 -16.21 -8.86
C GLN A 331 17.18 -17.39 -9.75
N GLU A 332 17.02 -17.23 -11.08
CA GLU A 332 17.35 -18.24 -12.08
C GLU A 332 17.73 -17.56 -13.41
N TYR A 333 18.70 -18.10 -14.12
CA TYR A 333 19.05 -17.69 -15.48
C TYR A 333 19.39 -18.89 -16.35
N ALA A 334 18.79 -18.96 -17.53
CA ALA A 334 18.95 -20.05 -18.48
C ALA A 334 18.71 -21.45 -17.85
N GLY A 335 17.68 -21.57 -16.98
CA GLY A 335 17.35 -22.79 -16.27
C GLY A 335 18.27 -23.13 -15.09
N LEU A 336 19.25 -22.30 -14.79
CA LEU A 336 20.18 -22.54 -13.69
C LEU A 336 19.88 -21.58 -12.51
N PRO A 337 19.62 -22.10 -11.29
CA PRO A 337 19.42 -21.28 -10.10
C PRO A 337 20.61 -20.36 -9.82
N ARG A 338 20.30 -19.12 -9.39
CA ARG A 338 21.25 -18.05 -9.05
C ARG A 338 20.93 -17.49 -7.67
N ARG A 339 21.95 -16.99 -6.97
CA ARG A 339 21.76 -16.27 -5.72
C ARG A 339 22.88 -15.27 -5.43
N LYS A 340 22.52 -14.21 -4.69
CA LYS A 340 23.48 -13.33 -4.05
C LYS A 340 23.92 -13.93 -2.72
N ARG A 341 25.24 -13.86 -2.40
CA ARG A 341 25.83 -14.48 -1.19
C ARG A 341 26.32 -13.47 -0.15
N SER A 342 26.34 -12.17 -0.47
CA SER A 342 26.91 -11.18 0.46
C SER A 342 26.16 -11.16 1.79
N SER A 343 26.90 -10.95 2.89
CA SER A 343 26.37 -10.89 4.24
C SER A 343 25.21 -9.92 4.38
N GLY A 344 24.14 -10.34 5.05
CA GLY A 344 22.92 -9.56 5.28
C GLY A 344 22.03 -9.34 4.04
N LYS A 345 22.47 -9.80 2.83
CA LYS A 345 21.74 -9.65 1.57
C LYS A 345 21.69 -10.94 0.74
N ALA A 346 21.94 -12.09 1.36
CA ALA A 346 21.82 -13.38 0.70
C ALA A 346 20.36 -13.64 0.27
N THR A 347 20.17 -14.30 -0.90
CA THR A 347 18.85 -14.64 -1.43
C THR A 347 18.70 -16.17 -1.56
N TRP A 348 17.46 -16.65 -1.54
CA TRP A 348 17.14 -18.04 -1.84
C TRP A 348 17.07 -18.24 -3.36
N PRO A 349 17.77 -19.24 -3.95
CA PRO A 349 17.83 -19.45 -5.40
C PRO A 349 16.57 -20.14 -5.95
N GLY A 350 16.39 -20.09 -7.26
CA GLY A 350 15.33 -20.80 -7.99
C GLY A 350 13.96 -20.14 -7.84
N ARG A 351 12.96 -20.78 -8.42
CA ARG A 351 11.56 -20.36 -8.36
C ARG A 351 10.93 -20.85 -7.07
N LYS A 352 10.34 -19.97 -6.31
CA LYS A 352 9.81 -20.30 -4.98
C LYS A 352 8.28 -20.33 -4.94
N GLN A 353 7.75 -21.09 -4.00
CA GLN A 353 6.35 -21.08 -3.59
C GLN A 353 6.26 -20.82 -2.09
N VAL A 354 5.21 -20.18 -1.65
CA VAL A 354 4.85 -19.98 -0.24
C VAL A 354 3.59 -20.78 0.05
N TRP A 355 3.65 -21.60 1.09
CA TRP A 355 2.56 -22.47 1.55
C TRP A 355 2.09 -22.01 2.91
N ARG A 356 0.91 -21.41 2.98
CA ARG A 356 0.30 -20.90 4.20
C ARG A 356 -0.46 -21.98 4.95
N GLN A 357 -0.17 -22.12 6.23
CA GLN A 357 -0.85 -23.04 7.11
C GLN A 357 -1.77 -22.31 8.08
N TYR A 358 -2.86 -22.98 8.45
CA TYR A 358 -3.86 -22.49 9.37
C TYR A 358 -3.96 -23.42 10.56
N GLY A 359 -4.12 -22.86 11.76
CA GLY A 359 -4.38 -23.59 12.97
C GLY A 359 -5.80 -24.17 13.03
N PRO A 360 -6.11 -24.99 14.04
CA PRO A 360 -7.45 -25.55 14.24
C PRO A 360 -8.54 -24.48 14.44
N ASP A 361 -8.14 -23.30 14.90
CA ASP A 361 -8.98 -22.11 15.09
C ASP A 361 -9.16 -21.28 13.81
N GLY A 362 -8.55 -21.69 12.69
CA GLY A 362 -8.57 -20.99 11.42
C GLY A 362 -7.64 -19.78 11.35
N ARG A 363 -6.83 -19.51 12.37
CA ARG A 363 -5.81 -18.46 12.36
C ARG A 363 -4.57 -18.90 11.61
N LEU A 364 -3.78 -17.93 11.13
CA LEU A 364 -2.48 -18.18 10.50
C LEU A 364 -1.54 -18.83 11.52
N ALA A 365 -0.94 -19.97 11.15
CA ALA A 365 -0.09 -20.76 12.03
C ALA A 365 1.39 -20.75 11.63
N GLY A 366 1.68 -20.62 10.35
CA GLY A 366 3.03 -20.56 9.80
C GLY A 366 3.01 -20.63 8.29
N ASP A 367 4.11 -20.24 7.65
CA ASP A 367 4.30 -20.36 6.20
C ASP A 367 5.54 -21.20 5.91
N THR A 368 5.50 -21.98 4.81
CA THR A 368 6.67 -22.72 4.33
C THR A 368 7.10 -22.15 2.99
N LEU A 369 8.36 -21.69 2.90
CA LEU A 369 9.01 -21.29 1.66
C LEU A 369 9.72 -22.46 1.04
N SER A 370 9.29 -22.90 -0.16
CA SER A 370 9.84 -24.06 -0.85
C SER A 370 10.21 -23.75 -2.30
N ILE A 371 10.77 -24.72 -3.00
CA ILE A 371 10.89 -24.71 -4.46
C ILE A 371 9.50 -24.89 -5.07
N GLU A 372 9.20 -24.19 -6.17
CA GLU A 372 7.89 -24.21 -6.85
C GLU A 372 7.40 -25.63 -7.19
N THR A 373 8.29 -26.57 -7.47
CA THR A 373 7.94 -27.94 -7.88
C THR A 373 7.60 -28.85 -6.70
N GLU A 374 7.75 -28.38 -5.47
CA GLU A 374 7.37 -29.14 -4.28
C GLU A 374 5.93 -28.87 -3.86
N SER A 375 5.37 -29.84 -3.15
CA SER A 375 4.07 -29.71 -2.54
C SER A 375 4.21 -29.84 -1.02
N HIS A 376 3.68 -28.86 -0.30
CA HIS A 376 3.62 -28.82 1.15
C HIS A 376 2.17 -28.68 1.63
N PRO A 377 1.85 -29.04 2.87
CA PRO A 377 0.53 -28.75 3.44
C PRO A 377 0.25 -27.25 3.44
N GLY A 378 -1.00 -26.87 3.17
CA GLY A 378 -1.43 -25.47 3.23
C GLY A 378 -1.92 -24.91 1.91
N GLU A 379 -2.16 -23.61 1.90
CA GLU A 379 -2.61 -22.83 0.75
C GLU A 379 -1.42 -22.26 -0.02
N GLN A 380 -1.41 -22.47 -1.33
CA GLN A 380 -0.42 -21.81 -2.22
C GLN A 380 -0.75 -20.32 -2.33
N LEU A 381 0.24 -19.46 -2.07
CA LEU A 381 0.03 -18.01 -2.14
C LEU A 381 0.41 -17.41 -3.49
N ILE A 382 1.38 -17.99 -4.20
CA ILE A 382 1.91 -17.44 -5.46
C ILE A 382 1.20 -18.14 -6.62
N GLU A 383 0.43 -17.36 -7.39
CA GLU A 383 -0.37 -17.85 -8.51
C GLU A 383 0.09 -17.22 -9.83
N LEU A 384 -0.07 -17.92 -10.96
CA LEU A 384 0.12 -17.36 -12.29
C LEU A 384 -0.98 -16.35 -12.60
N VAL A 385 -0.62 -15.09 -12.83
CA VAL A 385 -1.55 -13.99 -13.10
C VAL A 385 -1.43 -13.43 -14.52
N MET A 386 -0.25 -13.54 -15.13
CA MET A 386 -0.02 -13.24 -16.56
C MET A 386 0.78 -14.36 -17.21
N LYS A 387 0.46 -14.64 -18.47
CA LYS A 387 1.19 -15.59 -19.31
C LYS A 387 1.47 -14.97 -20.68
N ASP A 388 2.69 -15.12 -21.16
CA ASP A 388 3.13 -14.58 -22.46
C ASP A 388 2.80 -13.08 -22.61
N GLY A 389 2.93 -12.29 -21.53
CA GLY A 389 2.60 -10.86 -21.49
C GLY A 389 1.12 -10.52 -21.41
N LEU A 390 0.25 -11.51 -21.29
CA LEU A 390 -1.21 -11.31 -21.26
C LEU A 390 -1.79 -11.69 -19.90
N ARG A 391 -2.66 -10.86 -19.37
CA ARG A 391 -3.42 -11.12 -18.15
C ARG A 391 -4.34 -12.34 -18.33
N LEU A 392 -4.35 -13.25 -17.36
CA LEU A 392 -5.15 -14.47 -17.42
C LEU A 392 -6.62 -14.29 -16.98
N ARG A 393 -6.89 -13.33 -16.10
CA ARG A 393 -8.21 -13.08 -15.53
C ARG A 393 -8.47 -11.58 -15.46
N PRO A 394 -9.72 -11.13 -15.51
CA PRO A 394 -10.06 -9.74 -15.21
C PRO A 394 -9.50 -9.30 -13.86
N ALA A 395 -9.20 -8.01 -13.75
CA ALA A 395 -8.78 -7.41 -12.48
C ALA A 395 -9.85 -7.65 -11.41
N PRO A 396 -9.47 -8.08 -10.20
CA PRO A 396 -10.41 -8.12 -9.09
C PRO A 396 -10.88 -6.70 -8.76
N THR A 397 -12.13 -6.59 -8.33
CA THR A 397 -12.64 -5.31 -7.84
C THR A 397 -11.93 -4.90 -6.55
N LEU A 398 -11.86 -3.60 -6.30
CA LEU A 398 -11.26 -3.09 -5.06
C LEU A 398 -12.01 -3.58 -3.80
N ALA A 399 -13.32 -3.85 -3.92
CA ALA A 399 -14.12 -4.45 -2.86
C ALA A 399 -13.69 -5.90 -2.54
N GLU A 400 -13.40 -6.70 -3.56
CA GLU A 400 -12.88 -8.07 -3.38
C GLU A 400 -11.49 -8.06 -2.72
N ILE A 401 -10.59 -7.17 -3.16
CA ILE A 401 -9.27 -7.01 -2.55
C ILE A 401 -9.37 -6.59 -1.08
N ARG A 402 -10.26 -5.64 -0.78
CA ARG A 402 -10.54 -5.20 0.60
C ARG A 402 -11.12 -6.33 1.46
N ALA A 403 -12.03 -7.13 0.91
CA ALA A 403 -12.58 -8.29 1.61
C ALA A 403 -11.50 -9.34 1.92
N GLN A 404 -10.56 -9.55 0.99
CA GLN A 404 -9.41 -10.42 1.20
C GLN A 404 -8.52 -9.91 2.34
N ALA A 405 -8.21 -8.60 2.36
CA ALA A 405 -7.39 -8.00 3.41
C ALA A 405 -8.07 -8.11 4.79
N LYS A 406 -9.38 -7.86 4.84
CA LYS A 406 -10.16 -8.04 6.07
C LYS A 406 -10.08 -9.50 6.57
N ASN A 407 -10.30 -10.48 5.68
CA ASN A 407 -10.25 -11.89 6.02
C ASN A 407 -8.86 -12.32 6.56
N ASP A 408 -7.78 -11.84 5.93
CA ASP A 408 -6.43 -12.17 6.40
C ASP A 408 -6.11 -11.49 7.74
N LEU A 409 -6.53 -10.24 7.96
CA LEU A 409 -6.37 -9.53 9.23
C LEU A 409 -7.12 -10.19 10.37
N GLU A 410 -8.36 -10.67 10.14
CA GLU A 410 -9.17 -11.40 11.14
C GLU A 410 -8.55 -12.75 11.52
N ARG A 411 -7.73 -13.32 10.64
CA ARG A 411 -7.02 -14.58 10.86
C ARG A 411 -5.62 -14.44 11.47
N LEU A 412 -5.13 -13.22 11.63
CA LEU A 412 -3.84 -13.01 12.30
C LEU A 412 -3.86 -13.52 13.73
N PRO A 413 -2.77 -14.12 14.23
CA PRO A 413 -2.56 -14.30 15.65
C PRO A 413 -2.66 -12.97 16.41
N GLU A 414 -3.28 -12.96 17.58
CA GLU A 414 -3.49 -11.74 18.37
C GLU A 414 -2.20 -10.98 18.65
N SER A 415 -1.13 -11.72 18.94
CA SER A 415 0.21 -11.14 19.18
C SER A 415 0.80 -10.35 17.99
N LEU A 416 0.33 -10.59 16.77
CA LEU A 416 0.73 -9.84 15.58
C LEU A 416 -0.16 -8.63 15.31
N CYS A 417 -1.35 -8.56 15.94
CA CYS A 417 -2.27 -7.42 15.82
C CYS A 417 -1.87 -6.25 16.73
N GLU A 418 -0.98 -6.46 17.70
CA GLU A 418 -0.50 -5.43 18.60
C GLU A 418 0.38 -4.41 17.89
N LEU A 419 0.37 -3.15 18.38
CA LEU A 419 1.23 -2.09 17.84
C LEU A 419 2.72 -2.34 18.08
N GLU A 420 3.06 -3.07 19.12
CA GLU A 420 4.39 -3.59 19.41
C GLU A 420 4.34 -5.12 19.40
N PRO A 421 4.51 -5.78 18.23
CA PRO A 421 4.43 -7.23 18.16
C PRO A 421 5.51 -7.88 19.02
N GLY A 422 5.09 -8.69 20.00
CA GLY A 422 5.98 -9.42 20.90
C GLY A 422 6.56 -10.70 20.30
N THR A 423 6.07 -11.11 19.11
CA THR A 423 6.42 -12.38 18.47
C THR A 423 6.67 -12.18 16.98
N THR A 424 7.49 -13.07 16.42
CA THR A 424 7.72 -13.15 14.97
C THR A 424 6.89 -14.29 14.40
N TYR A 425 6.22 -14.08 13.28
CA TYR A 425 5.50 -15.13 12.57
C TYR A 425 6.47 -16.17 12.02
N PRO A 426 6.22 -17.48 12.17
CA PRO A 426 7.10 -18.52 11.68
C PRO A 426 7.02 -18.64 10.15
N VAL A 427 8.15 -18.43 9.48
CA VAL A 427 8.34 -18.73 8.05
C VAL A 427 9.46 -19.76 7.95
N GLU A 428 9.10 -21.00 7.70
CA GLU A 428 10.04 -22.10 7.57
C GLU A 428 10.58 -22.20 6.15
N VAL A 429 11.86 -22.50 6.01
CA VAL A 429 12.48 -22.74 4.71
C VAL A 429 12.66 -24.23 4.52
N ALA A 430 12.09 -24.80 3.43
CA ALA A 430 12.18 -26.21 3.13
C ALA A 430 13.63 -26.68 2.96
N ASP A 431 13.94 -27.87 3.45
CA ASP A 431 15.29 -28.46 3.38
C ASP A 431 15.85 -28.55 1.96
N THR A 432 15.01 -28.78 0.98
CA THR A 432 15.38 -28.81 -0.43
C THR A 432 15.84 -27.45 -0.94
N LEU A 433 15.20 -26.38 -0.52
CA LEU A 433 15.61 -25.01 -0.85
C LEU A 433 16.95 -24.66 -0.17
N VAL A 434 17.16 -25.12 1.07
CA VAL A 434 18.45 -25.00 1.76
C VAL A 434 19.55 -25.76 1.03
N LYS A 435 19.29 -26.99 0.58
CA LYS A 435 20.22 -27.81 -0.22
C LYS A 435 20.53 -27.16 -1.55
N LEU A 436 19.51 -26.67 -2.27
CA LEU A 436 19.68 -25.93 -3.53
C LEU A 436 20.58 -24.70 -3.34
N ALA A 437 20.43 -23.98 -2.26
CA ALA A 437 21.27 -22.83 -1.96
C ALA A 437 22.75 -23.24 -1.77
N ALA A 438 23.01 -24.34 -1.06
CA ALA A 438 24.36 -24.89 -0.87
C ALA A 438 24.97 -25.38 -2.20
N GLU A 439 24.19 -26.03 -3.05
CA GLU A 439 24.64 -26.49 -4.40
C GLU A 439 25.01 -25.30 -5.30
N VAL A 440 24.21 -24.20 -5.28
CA VAL A 440 24.54 -22.97 -6.03
C VAL A 440 25.84 -22.37 -5.52
N ASP A 441 26.04 -22.33 -4.21
CA ASP A 441 27.26 -21.79 -3.59
C ASP A 441 28.49 -22.61 -3.97
N HIS A 442 28.36 -23.94 -3.94
CA HIS A 442 29.44 -24.84 -4.35
C HIS A 442 29.80 -24.67 -5.84
N ARG A 443 28.78 -24.63 -6.71
CA ARG A 443 28.95 -24.42 -8.15
C ARG A 443 29.67 -23.10 -8.46
N VAL A 444 29.31 -22.02 -7.80
CA VAL A 444 29.97 -20.71 -7.99
C VAL A 444 31.43 -20.79 -7.53
N ALA A 445 31.67 -21.31 -6.32
CA ALA A 445 33.03 -21.43 -5.79
C ALA A 445 33.94 -22.29 -6.67
N GLN A 446 33.41 -23.36 -7.29
CA GLN A 446 34.18 -24.23 -8.20
C GLN A 446 34.52 -23.48 -9.50
N ARG A 447 33.59 -22.73 -10.08
CA ARG A 447 33.83 -21.95 -11.30
C ARG A 447 34.86 -20.83 -11.08
N GLU A 448 34.81 -20.13 -9.98
CA GLU A 448 35.79 -19.09 -9.64
C GLU A 448 37.20 -19.68 -9.48
N ARG A 449 37.32 -20.87 -8.89
CA ARG A 449 38.63 -21.57 -8.77
C ARG A 449 39.20 -22.00 -10.12
N LEU A 450 38.34 -22.30 -11.10
CA LEU A 450 38.79 -22.71 -12.45
C LEU A 450 39.10 -21.52 -13.36
N ALA A 451 38.63 -20.31 -12.98
CA ALA A 451 38.88 -19.07 -13.73
C ALA A 451 40.15 -18.31 -13.26
N LEU A 452 40.74 -18.73 -12.16
CA LEU A 452 42.06 -18.26 -11.64
C LEU A 452 43.19 -19.18 -12.10
#